data_e59c49fef47e8752085ed28f3b53cc87
#
_entry.id   e59c49fef47e8752085ed28f3b53cc87
#
_cell.length_a   1.000
_cell.length_b   1.000
_cell.length_c   1.000
_cell.angle_alpha   90.00
_cell.angle_beta   90.00
_cell.angle_gamma   90.00
#
_symmetry.space_group_name_H-M   'P 1'
#
loop_
_entity.id
_entity.type
_entity.pdbx_description
1 polymer ?
#
loop_
_entity_poly.entity_id
_entity_poly.type
_entity_poly.pdbx_seq_one_letter_code
_entity_poly.pdbx_strand_id
1 'polypeptide(L)'
;SDWRQKLEDVLPTGTPTGIATTLSNTEIVAGLKEALNVGVERATSLLGQDGGFLNDAAVKIAMPEALQQVERGLRAVGQDALADDFVMSMNRAAEKAIPETTPILMDTIKSMSLEDARGILNGSDDAATQYFRQQKEAQLTSAILPIVQDTTARTGVTSAYKKMTGSLGFLSQFTDSDNLELDRYVARKTL
;
A
#
# COMPACT_ATOMS: atom_id res chain seq x y z
N SER A 1 13.68 4.91 -9.00
CA SER A 1 15.10 4.96 -9.45
C SER A 1 16.11 5.42 -8.40
N ASP A 2 15.73 5.68 -7.16
CA ASP A 2 16.58 6.39 -6.18
C ASP A 2 17.26 5.47 -5.14
N TRP A 3 16.88 4.21 -5.06
CA TRP A 3 17.43 3.30 -4.04
C TRP A 3 18.83 2.75 -4.41
N ARG A 4 19.11 2.58 -5.71
CA ARG A 4 20.44 2.15 -6.18
C ARG A 4 21.49 3.24 -5.93
N GLN A 5 21.13 4.50 -6.15
CA GLN A 5 21.98 5.65 -5.88
C GLN A 5 22.27 5.80 -4.38
N LYS A 6 21.29 5.46 -3.52
CA LYS A 6 21.48 5.45 -2.06
C LYS A 6 22.30 4.27 -1.53
N LEU A 7 22.30 3.13 -2.24
CA LEU A 7 23.20 2.02 -1.97
C LEU A 7 24.67 2.38 -2.32
N GLU A 8 24.86 3.15 -3.39
CA GLU A 8 26.19 3.65 -3.76
C GLU A 8 26.72 4.70 -2.78
N ASP A 9 25.83 5.53 -2.20
CA ASP A 9 26.22 6.53 -1.18
C ASP A 9 26.56 5.93 0.20
N VAL A 10 26.16 4.71 0.47
CA VAL A 10 26.47 3.99 1.74
C VAL A 10 27.71 3.11 1.61
N LEU A 11 28.16 2.85 0.37
CA LEU A 11 29.43 2.17 0.15
C LEU A 11 30.57 3.18 0.34
N PRO A 12 31.57 2.89 1.19
CA PRO A 12 32.70 3.81 1.39
C PRO A 12 33.44 3.98 0.06
N THR A 13 33.37 5.18 -0.50
CA THR A 13 34.20 5.62 -1.63
C THR A 13 35.64 5.83 -1.14
N GLY A 14 36.29 4.74 -0.88
CA GLY A 14 37.72 4.71 -0.63
C GLY A 14 38.34 3.71 -1.59
N THR A 15 38.97 4.19 -2.65
CA THR A 15 39.88 3.37 -3.43
C THR A 15 41.00 2.81 -2.54
N PRO A 16 41.00 1.51 -2.25
CA PRO A 16 42.26 0.83 -1.95
C PRO A 16 42.55 -0.09 -3.13
N THR A 17 43.67 0.15 -3.70
CA THR A 17 44.41 -0.78 -4.53
C THR A 17 44.36 -2.19 -3.90
N GLY A 18 43.65 -3.13 -4.56
CA GLY A 18 43.84 -4.55 -4.38
C GLY A 18 43.39 -5.15 -3.05
N ILE A 19 42.14 -5.34 -2.85
CA ILE A 19 41.48 -6.57 -2.37
C ILE A 19 39.99 -6.33 -2.69
N ALA A 20 39.46 -6.91 -3.75
CA ALA A 20 38.02 -7.06 -3.93
C ALA A 20 37.54 -7.99 -2.83
N THR A 21 37.11 -7.42 -1.72
CA THR A 21 36.35 -8.14 -0.69
C THR A 21 35.03 -8.48 -1.34
N THR A 22 34.95 -9.69 -1.93
CA THR A 22 33.67 -10.28 -2.34
C THR A 22 32.82 -10.41 -1.07
N LEU A 23 31.84 -9.51 -0.91
CA LEU A 23 30.84 -9.62 0.12
C LEU A 23 30.26 -11.03 0.07
N SER A 24 30.20 -11.71 1.21
CA SER A 24 29.58 -13.03 1.30
C SER A 24 28.11 -12.92 0.92
N ASN A 25 27.53 -14.00 0.37
CA ASN A 25 26.11 -14.01 0.07
C ASN A 25 25.23 -13.62 1.27
N THR A 26 25.66 -13.96 2.48
CA THR A 26 24.99 -13.62 3.73
C THR A 26 25.01 -12.11 4.01
N GLU A 27 26.11 -11.44 3.73
CA GLU A 27 26.24 -9.98 3.90
C GLU A 27 25.41 -9.23 2.88
N ILE A 28 25.35 -9.70 1.62
CA ILE A 28 24.51 -9.14 0.57
C ILE A 28 23.03 -9.24 0.95
N VAL A 29 22.59 -10.41 1.42
CA VAL A 29 21.20 -10.63 1.85
C VAL A 29 20.85 -9.77 3.07
N ALA A 30 21.75 -9.68 4.05
CA ALA A 30 21.55 -8.84 5.22
C ALA A 30 21.44 -7.35 4.83
N GLY A 31 22.29 -6.87 3.94
CA GLY A 31 22.22 -5.51 3.40
C GLY A 31 20.93 -5.20 2.65
N LEU A 32 20.47 -6.14 1.81
CA LEU A 32 19.18 -5.99 1.12
C LEU A 32 18.01 -5.94 2.11
N LYS A 33 17.96 -6.86 3.07
CA LYS A 33 16.89 -6.87 4.08
C LYS A 33 16.86 -5.58 4.88
N GLU A 34 18.01 -5.06 5.25
CA GLU A 34 18.12 -3.77 5.95
C GLU A 34 17.60 -2.62 5.08
N ALA A 35 18.03 -2.55 3.81
CA ALA A 35 17.54 -1.54 2.88
C ALA A 35 16.02 -1.60 2.67
N LEU A 36 15.46 -2.81 2.57
CA LEU A 36 14.01 -3.01 2.45
C LEU A 36 13.26 -2.61 3.73
N ASN A 37 13.80 -2.92 4.91
CA ASN A 37 13.22 -2.52 6.19
C ASN A 37 13.19 -0.99 6.32
N VAL A 38 14.29 -0.31 6.03
CA VAL A 38 14.36 1.16 6.02
C VAL A 38 13.36 1.75 5.00
N GLY A 39 13.26 1.12 3.83
CA GLY A 39 12.29 1.51 2.80
C GLY A 39 10.84 1.38 3.27
N VAL A 40 10.49 0.29 3.92
CA VAL A 40 9.16 0.04 4.50
C VAL A 40 8.85 1.06 5.59
N GLU A 41 9.73 1.25 6.55
CA GLU A 41 9.54 2.23 7.64
C GLU A 41 9.29 3.63 7.09
N ARG A 42 10.10 4.04 6.13
CA ARG A 42 9.97 5.36 5.51
C ARG A 42 8.67 5.50 4.72
N ALA A 43 8.34 4.51 3.89
CA ALA A 43 7.13 4.52 3.10
C ALA A 43 5.87 4.54 4.00
N THR A 44 5.81 3.66 5.00
CA THR A 44 4.66 3.59 5.91
C THR A 44 4.53 4.82 6.79
N SER A 45 5.65 5.46 7.17
CA SER A 45 5.64 6.73 7.89
C SER A 45 5.09 7.87 7.03
N LEU A 46 5.48 7.96 5.76
CA LEU A 46 5.01 9.00 4.84
C LEU A 46 3.53 8.79 4.46
N LEU A 47 3.16 7.56 4.14
CA LEU A 47 1.80 7.22 3.71
C LEU A 47 0.81 7.21 4.88
N GLY A 48 1.27 6.94 6.09
CA GLY A 48 0.45 6.95 7.31
C GLY A 48 0.12 8.33 7.85
N GLN A 49 0.69 9.39 7.29
CA GLN A 49 0.36 10.77 7.67
C GLN A 49 -1.00 11.18 7.09
N ASP A 50 -1.61 12.18 7.69
CA ASP A 50 -2.81 12.82 7.18
C ASP A 50 -2.55 13.40 5.78
N GLY A 51 -3.25 12.88 4.78
CA GLY A 51 -3.05 13.24 3.38
C GLY A 51 -1.97 12.43 2.66
N GLY A 52 -1.33 11.45 3.31
CA GLY A 52 -0.30 10.62 2.70
C GLY A 52 -0.79 9.82 1.49
N PHE A 53 -2.04 9.38 1.50
CA PHE A 53 -2.73 8.82 0.34
C PHE A 53 -3.55 9.86 -0.42
N LEU A 54 -4.35 10.64 0.28
CA LEU A 54 -5.31 11.55 -0.32
C LEU A 54 -4.66 12.61 -1.21
N ASN A 55 -3.51 13.14 -0.80
CA ASN A 55 -2.83 14.24 -1.48
C ASN A 55 -1.70 13.78 -2.42
N ASP A 56 -1.41 12.49 -2.48
CA ASP A 56 -0.43 11.92 -3.38
C ASP A 56 -1.12 11.24 -4.56
N ALA A 57 -1.06 11.83 -5.75
CA ALA A 57 -1.70 11.33 -6.95
C ALA A 57 -1.21 9.93 -7.37
N ALA A 58 0.00 9.52 -6.97
CA ALA A 58 0.57 8.22 -7.32
C ALA A 58 -0.08 7.07 -6.55
N VAL A 59 -0.55 7.32 -5.32
CA VAL A 59 -1.11 6.29 -4.43
C VAL A 59 -2.57 6.54 -4.06
N LYS A 60 -3.12 7.71 -4.35
CA LYS A 60 -4.50 8.07 -4.04
C LYS A 60 -5.49 7.01 -4.51
N ILE A 61 -6.32 6.54 -3.59
CA ILE A 61 -7.40 5.60 -3.88
C ILE A 61 -8.55 6.39 -4.53
N ALA A 62 -8.77 6.12 -5.82
CA ALA A 62 -9.83 6.73 -6.59
C ALA A 62 -11.17 6.02 -6.34
N MET A 63 -12.26 6.61 -6.88
CA MET A 63 -13.57 5.97 -6.90
C MET A 63 -13.50 4.59 -7.59
N PRO A 64 -14.01 3.51 -6.96
CA PRO A 64 -14.12 2.19 -7.59
C PRO A 64 -14.88 2.26 -8.91
N GLU A 65 -14.44 1.49 -9.91
CA GLU A 65 -15.07 1.49 -11.25
C GLU A 65 -16.57 1.24 -11.20
N ALA A 66 -17.00 0.30 -10.34
CA ALA A 66 -18.43 -0.03 -10.15
C ALA A 66 -19.25 1.17 -9.66
N LEU A 67 -18.63 2.15 -9.02
CA LEU A 67 -19.29 3.33 -8.44
C LEU A 67 -19.11 4.62 -9.27
N GLN A 68 -18.38 4.56 -10.38
CA GLN A 68 -18.14 5.75 -11.22
C GLN A 68 -19.41 6.31 -11.86
N GLN A 69 -20.41 5.45 -12.15
CA GLN A 69 -21.69 5.92 -12.66
C GLN A 69 -22.47 6.66 -11.57
N VAL A 70 -22.42 6.17 -10.33
CA VAL A 70 -23.02 6.82 -9.16
C VAL A 70 -22.37 8.18 -8.95
N GLU A 71 -21.04 8.24 -9.01
CA GLU A 71 -20.28 9.49 -8.91
C GLU A 71 -20.72 10.50 -9.95
N ARG A 72 -20.80 10.09 -11.23
CA ARG A 72 -21.24 10.99 -12.31
C ARG A 72 -22.67 11.50 -12.08
N GLY A 73 -23.56 10.63 -11.63
CA GLY A 73 -24.94 11.01 -11.31
C GLY A 73 -25.00 12.05 -10.17
N LEU A 74 -24.23 11.85 -9.09
CA LEU A 74 -24.17 12.78 -7.97
C LEU A 74 -23.63 14.15 -8.40
N ARG A 75 -22.54 14.17 -9.18
CA ARG A 75 -21.95 15.42 -9.69
C ARG A 75 -22.90 16.15 -10.63
N ALA A 76 -23.68 15.43 -11.45
CA ALA A 76 -24.67 16.03 -12.34
C ALA A 76 -25.83 16.74 -11.61
N VAL A 77 -26.14 16.30 -10.38
CA VAL A 77 -27.18 16.92 -9.54
C VAL A 77 -26.62 17.84 -8.44
N GLY A 78 -25.33 18.17 -8.50
CA GLY A 78 -24.67 19.09 -7.56
C GLY A 78 -24.39 18.51 -6.17
N GLN A 79 -24.35 17.17 -6.05
CA GLN A 79 -24.01 16.47 -4.80
C GLN A 79 -22.59 15.93 -4.79
N ASP A 80 -21.64 16.72 -5.30
CA ASP A 80 -20.22 16.38 -5.37
C ASP A 80 -19.64 16.00 -4.00
N ALA A 81 -20.06 16.67 -2.95
CA ALA A 81 -19.57 16.44 -1.60
C ALA A 81 -19.74 15.00 -1.13
N LEU A 82 -20.80 14.30 -1.51
CA LEU A 82 -21.02 12.90 -1.11
C LEU A 82 -19.98 11.95 -1.75
N ALA A 83 -19.65 12.18 -3.02
CA ALA A 83 -18.62 11.40 -3.72
C ALA A 83 -17.22 11.73 -3.17
N ASP A 84 -16.94 13.00 -2.91
CA ASP A 84 -15.66 13.45 -2.37
C ASP A 84 -15.44 12.95 -0.94
N ASP A 85 -16.47 12.95 -0.09
CA ASP A 85 -16.43 12.40 1.27
C ASP A 85 -16.15 10.90 1.26
N PHE A 86 -16.75 10.17 0.30
CA PHE A 86 -16.48 8.74 0.17
C PHE A 86 -15.02 8.46 -0.24
N VAL A 87 -14.51 9.15 -1.25
CA VAL A 87 -13.09 9.02 -1.67
C VAL A 87 -12.16 9.42 -0.53
N MET A 88 -12.47 10.50 0.17
CA MET A 88 -11.68 10.95 1.33
C MET A 88 -11.66 9.89 2.43
N SER A 89 -12.80 9.29 2.76
CA SER A 89 -12.89 8.28 3.82
C SER A 89 -12.09 7.02 3.50
N MET A 90 -12.07 6.57 2.23
CA MET A 90 -11.24 5.43 1.79
C MET A 90 -9.75 5.73 1.95
N ASN A 91 -9.32 6.91 1.53
CA ASN A 91 -7.91 7.32 1.66
C ASN A 91 -7.50 7.46 3.13
N ARG A 92 -8.37 8.02 3.98
CA ARG A 92 -8.14 8.07 5.43
C ARG A 92 -8.06 6.69 6.08
N ALA A 93 -8.85 5.72 5.60
CA ALA A 93 -8.76 4.34 6.07
C ALA A 93 -7.39 3.74 5.71
N ALA A 94 -6.91 3.95 4.48
CA ALA A 94 -5.58 3.50 4.06
C ALA A 94 -4.46 4.16 4.88
N GLU A 95 -4.51 5.48 5.06
CA GLU A 95 -3.55 6.23 5.88
C GLU A 95 -3.44 5.69 7.31
N LYS A 96 -4.57 5.30 7.90
CA LYS A 96 -4.60 4.71 9.25
C LYS A 96 -4.21 3.24 9.28
N ALA A 97 -4.49 2.49 8.22
CA ALA A 97 -4.15 1.07 8.15
C ALA A 97 -2.65 0.85 7.91
N ILE A 98 -2.00 1.70 7.09
CA ILE A 98 -0.63 1.45 6.63
C ILE A 98 0.40 1.34 7.77
N PRO A 99 0.40 2.16 8.82
CA PRO A 99 1.33 1.99 9.93
C PRO A 99 1.16 0.66 10.67
N GLU A 100 -0.07 0.15 10.76
CA GLU A 100 -0.37 -1.13 11.40
C GLU A 100 0.09 -2.32 10.55
N THR A 101 0.34 -2.12 9.26
CA THR A 101 0.87 -3.16 8.36
C THR A 101 2.39 -3.29 8.43
N THR A 102 3.09 -2.31 8.98
CA THR A 102 4.56 -2.27 9.04
C THR A 102 5.18 -3.54 9.62
N PRO A 103 4.73 -4.07 10.77
CA PRO A 103 5.28 -5.30 11.33
C PRO A 103 5.12 -6.50 10.39
N ILE A 104 4.00 -6.59 9.68
CA ILE A 104 3.70 -7.68 8.74
C ILE A 104 4.67 -7.64 7.55
N LEU A 105 4.91 -6.45 7.01
CA LEU A 105 5.85 -6.25 5.91
C LEU A 105 7.29 -6.56 6.35
N MET A 106 7.69 -6.13 7.54
CA MET A 106 9.01 -6.41 8.11
C MET A 106 9.21 -7.92 8.36
N ASP A 107 8.21 -8.62 8.88
CA ASP A 107 8.29 -10.08 9.06
C ASP A 107 8.40 -10.81 7.72
N THR A 108 7.75 -10.31 6.68
CA THR A 108 7.88 -10.84 5.32
C THR A 108 9.29 -10.67 4.79
N ILE A 109 9.91 -9.50 5.00
CA ILE A 109 11.31 -9.25 4.64
C ILE A 109 12.25 -10.18 5.43
N LYS A 110 12.04 -10.30 6.73
CA LYS A 110 12.83 -11.17 7.61
C LYS A 110 12.82 -12.63 7.14
N SER A 111 11.67 -13.12 6.70
CA SER A 111 11.49 -14.51 6.24
C SER A 111 11.98 -14.76 4.80
N MET A 112 12.44 -13.71 4.10
CA MET A 112 12.95 -13.81 2.72
C MET A 112 14.17 -14.75 2.65
N SER A 113 14.16 -15.66 1.67
CA SER A 113 15.25 -16.58 1.43
C SER A 113 16.45 -15.91 0.72
N LEU A 114 17.58 -16.60 0.69
CA LEU A 114 18.74 -16.16 -0.12
C LEU A 114 18.41 -16.07 -1.61
N GLU A 115 17.62 -17.00 -2.10
CA GLU A 115 17.20 -17.05 -3.51
C GLU A 115 16.29 -15.87 -3.86
N ASP A 116 15.32 -15.58 -3.00
CA ASP A 116 14.45 -14.41 -3.13
C ASP A 116 15.25 -13.11 -3.18
N ALA A 117 16.19 -12.96 -2.25
CA ALA A 117 17.05 -11.78 -2.17
C ALA A 117 17.91 -11.61 -3.42
N ARG A 118 18.48 -12.70 -3.95
CA ARG A 118 19.21 -12.66 -5.21
C ARG A 118 18.32 -12.32 -6.41
N GLY A 119 17.10 -12.84 -6.43
CA GLY A 119 16.12 -12.52 -7.46
C GLY A 119 15.81 -11.01 -7.49
N ILE A 120 15.67 -10.40 -6.32
CA ILE A 120 15.44 -8.96 -6.20
C ILE A 120 16.67 -8.16 -6.64
N LEU A 121 17.86 -8.51 -6.16
CA LEU A 121 19.10 -7.79 -6.48
C LEU A 121 19.45 -7.83 -7.98
N ASN A 122 19.20 -8.94 -8.64
CA ASN A 122 19.49 -9.12 -10.06
C ASN A 122 18.31 -8.77 -10.97
N GLY A 123 17.17 -8.38 -10.39
CA GLY A 123 15.95 -8.06 -11.09
C GLY A 123 15.89 -6.62 -11.59
N SER A 124 14.71 -6.24 -12.08
CA SER A 124 14.37 -4.87 -12.48
C SER A 124 14.25 -3.94 -11.26
N ASP A 125 14.14 -2.64 -11.51
CA ASP A 125 14.01 -1.62 -10.45
C ASP A 125 12.78 -1.83 -9.54
N ASP A 126 11.77 -2.54 -10.03
CA ASP A 126 10.55 -2.90 -9.30
C ASP A 126 10.53 -4.35 -8.79
N ALA A 127 11.66 -5.07 -8.86
CA ALA A 127 11.75 -6.49 -8.51
C ALA A 127 11.29 -6.78 -7.06
N ALA A 128 11.59 -5.90 -6.12
CA ALA A 128 11.09 -6.01 -4.75
C ALA A 128 9.57 -5.90 -4.69
N THR A 129 8.99 -4.94 -5.38
CA THR A 129 7.52 -4.76 -5.46
C THR A 129 6.87 -5.98 -6.12
N GLN A 130 7.46 -6.48 -7.21
CA GLN A 130 6.97 -7.68 -7.90
C GLN A 130 7.06 -8.92 -7.00
N TYR A 131 8.14 -9.07 -6.21
CA TYR A 131 8.27 -10.15 -5.24
C TYR A 131 7.11 -10.15 -4.23
N PHE A 132 6.83 -9.00 -3.60
CA PHE A 132 5.71 -8.89 -2.67
C PHE A 132 4.37 -9.16 -3.35
N ARG A 133 4.16 -8.63 -4.53
CA ARG A 133 2.91 -8.80 -5.28
C ARG A 133 2.70 -10.25 -5.74
N GLN A 134 3.70 -10.88 -6.36
CA GLN A 134 3.55 -12.22 -6.94
C GLN A 134 3.64 -13.35 -5.91
N GLN A 135 4.53 -13.21 -4.93
CA GLN A 135 4.83 -14.28 -3.98
C GLN A 135 4.03 -14.19 -2.69
N LYS A 136 3.62 -13.00 -2.30
CA LYS A 136 3.06 -12.74 -0.98
C LYS A 136 1.72 -11.98 -0.99
N GLU A 137 1.21 -11.58 -2.15
CA GLU A 137 -0.01 -10.76 -2.23
C GLU A 137 -1.18 -11.37 -1.47
N ALA A 138 -1.47 -12.65 -1.68
CA ALA A 138 -2.57 -13.33 -0.99
C ALA A 138 -2.36 -13.37 0.54
N GLN A 139 -1.13 -13.64 0.97
CA GLN A 139 -0.77 -13.69 2.38
C GLN A 139 -0.83 -12.31 3.03
N LEU A 140 -0.27 -11.29 2.36
CA LEU A 140 -0.30 -9.90 2.81
C LEU A 140 -1.73 -9.37 2.84
N THR A 141 -2.51 -9.60 1.79
CA THR A 141 -3.93 -9.20 1.75
C THR A 141 -4.71 -9.82 2.88
N SER A 142 -4.55 -11.12 3.14
CA SER A 142 -5.22 -11.80 4.24
C SER A 142 -4.82 -11.27 5.63
N ALA A 143 -3.56 -10.88 5.79
CA ALA A 143 -3.06 -10.33 7.04
C ALA A 143 -3.50 -8.86 7.26
N ILE A 144 -3.58 -8.09 6.17
CA ILE A 144 -3.94 -6.67 6.19
C ILE A 144 -5.45 -6.45 6.23
N LEU A 145 -6.24 -7.35 5.62
CA LEU A 145 -7.69 -7.21 5.52
C LEU A 145 -8.39 -6.92 6.86
N PRO A 146 -8.13 -7.62 7.97
CA PRO A 146 -8.77 -7.29 9.25
C PRO A 146 -8.39 -5.90 9.78
N ILE A 147 -7.16 -5.43 9.49
CA ILE A 147 -6.71 -4.08 9.84
C ILE A 147 -7.53 -3.05 9.05
N VAL A 148 -7.69 -3.29 7.75
CA VAL A 148 -8.49 -2.42 6.87
C VAL A 148 -9.96 -2.42 7.31
N GLN A 149 -10.54 -3.57 7.62
CA GLN A 149 -11.93 -3.68 8.11
C GLN A 149 -12.15 -2.84 9.36
N ASP A 150 -11.26 -2.92 10.33
CA ASP A 150 -11.32 -2.10 11.54
C ASP A 150 -11.18 -0.60 11.21
N THR A 151 -10.24 -0.26 10.32
CA THR A 151 -10.01 1.14 9.94
C THR A 151 -11.15 1.73 9.12
N THR A 152 -11.73 0.97 8.18
CA THR A 152 -12.89 1.43 7.39
C THR A 152 -14.11 1.65 8.28
N ALA A 153 -14.32 0.79 9.28
CA ALA A 153 -15.37 0.98 10.27
C ALA A 153 -15.17 2.26 11.09
N ARG A 154 -13.94 2.50 11.55
CA ARG A 154 -13.60 3.70 12.36
C ARG A 154 -13.62 5.02 11.58
N THR A 155 -13.28 4.99 10.29
CA THR A 155 -13.20 6.19 9.44
C THR A 155 -14.50 6.56 8.75
N GLY A 156 -15.55 5.76 8.94
CA GLY A 156 -16.87 6.04 8.39
C GLY A 156 -17.03 5.76 6.90
N VAL A 157 -16.16 4.92 6.30
CA VAL A 157 -16.26 4.51 4.89
C VAL A 157 -17.63 3.93 4.56
N THR A 158 -18.12 3.01 5.37
CA THR A 158 -19.45 2.41 5.20
C THR A 158 -20.57 3.45 5.28
N SER A 159 -20.49 4.39 6.21
CA SER A 159 -21.47 5.47 6.36
C SER A 159 -21.46 6.41 5.14
N ALA A 160 -20.28 6.79 4.67
CA ALA A 160 -20.13 7.62 3.48
C ALA A 160 -20.64 6.91 2.22
N TYR A 161 -20.36 5.61 2.08
CA TYR A 161 -20.89 4.78 1.00
C TYR A 161 -22.41 4.75 1.01
N LYS A 162 -23.05 4.49 2.16
CA LYS A 162 -24.51 4.48 2.31
C LYS A 162 -25.14 5.82 1.98
N LYS A 163 -24.54 6.92 2.42
CA LYS A 163 -25.02 8.28 2.08
C LYS A 163 -24.93 8.54 0.59
N MET A 164 -23.81 8.17 -0.03
CA MET A 164 -23.56 8.35 -1.44
C MET A 164 -24.54 7.57 -2.30
N THR A 165 -24.71 6.28 -2.03
CA THR A 165 -25.58 5.39 -2.81
C THR A 165 -27.06 5.61 -2.52
N GLY A 166 -27.44 5.88 -1.29
CA GLY A 166 -28.80 6.15 -0.87
C GLY A 166 -29.40 7.43 -1.45
N SER A 167 -28.56 8.42 -1.75
CA SER A 167 -28.95 9.70 -2.33
C SER A 167 -29.56 9.58 -3.74
N LEU A 168 -29.30 8.53 -4.49
CA LEU A 168 -29.84 8.28 -5.84
C LEU A 168 -31.09 7.39 -5.86
N GLY A 169 -31.59 6.95 -4.72
CA GLY A 169 -32.91 6.33 -4.53
C GLY A 169 -33.11 4.91 -5.06
N PHE A 170 -32.15 4.32 -5.80
CA PHE A 170 -32.31 2.99 -6.39
C PHE A 170 -31.35 1.90 -5.89
N LEU A 171 -30.44 2.23 -4.98
CA LEU A 171 -29.48 1.30 -4.41
C LEU A 171 -29.77 0.99 -2.92
N SER A 172 -31.03 0.68 -2.60
CA SER A 172 -31.46 0.40 -1.23
C SER A 172 -31.06 -1.01 -0.72
N GLN A 173 -30.34 -1.81 -1.49
CA GLN A 173 -29.89 -3.15 -1.11
C GLN A 173 -28.37 -3.18 -0.88
N PHE A 174 -27.90 -2.43 0.12
CA PHE A 174 -26.58 -2.61 0.64
C PHE A 174 -26.54 -3.89 1.48
N THR A 175 -25.69 -4.85 1.11
CA THR A 175 -25.51 -6.11 1.82
C THR A 175 -24.16 -6.16 2.53
N ASP A 176 -23.99 -7.06 3.50
CA ASP A 176 -22.70 -7.29 4.15
C ASP A 176 -21.61 -7.72 3.16
N SER A 177 -22.00 -8.36 2.05
CA SER A 177 -21.06 -8.70 0.97
C SER A 177 -20.50 -7.47 0.27
N ASP A 178 -21.25 -6.38 0.15
CA ASP A 178 -20.76 -5.13 -0.46
C ASP A 178 -19.72 -4.44 0.44
N ASN A 179 -19.88 -4.53 1.76
CA ASN A 179 -18.86 -4.07 2.72
C ASN A 179 -17.55 -4.84 2.55
N LEU A 180 -17.62 -6.16 2.46
CA LEU A 180 -16.44 -7.00 2.29
C LEU A 180 -15.73 -6.75 0.96
N GLU A 181 -16.48 -6.51 -0.12
CA GLU A 181 -15.92 -6.14 -1.43
C GLU A 181 -15.21 -4.78 -1.36
N LEU A 182 -15.80 -3.81 -0.65
CA LEU A 182 -15.19 -2.50 -0.44
C LEU A 182 -13.92 -2.59 0.40
N ASP A 183 -13.94 -3.34 1.50
CA ASP A 183 -12.78 -3.57 2.35
C ASP A 183 -11.65 -4.25 1.58
N ARG A 184 -11.96 -5.23 0.75
CA ARG A 184 -10.99 -5.88 -0.14
C ARG A 184 -10.42 -4.91 -1.18
N TYR A 185 -11.24 -4.02 -1.72
CA TYR A 185 -10.77 -2.99 -2.65
C TYR A 185 -9.77 -2.06 -1.97
N VAL A 186 -10.10 -1.52 -0.78
CA VAL A 186 -9.21 -0.66 -0.03
C VAL A 186 -7.93 -1.41 0.37
N ALA A 187 -8.03 -2.66 0.84
CA ALA A 187 -6.87 -3.48 1.20
C ALA A 187 -5.90 -3.67 0.03
N ARG A 188 -6.41 -3.99 -1.17
CA ARG A 188 -5.57 -4.12 -2.38
C ARG A 188 -4.90 -2.81 -2.80
N LYS A 189 -5.56 -1.68 -2.55
CA LYS A 189 -5.00 -0.35 -2.88
C LYS A 189 -4.04 0.17 -1.83
N THR A 190 -4.10 -0.37 -0.61
CA THR A 190 -3.18 -0.04 0.48
C THR A 190 -1.83 -0.77 0.35
N LEU A 191 -1.82 -1.93 -0.32
CA LEU A 191 -0.61 -2.69 -0.66
C LEU A 191 0.11 -2.14 -1.88
#